data_09f8babc90c3462de5cf783b3dd4b009
#
_entry.id   09f8babc90c3462de5cf783b3dd4b009
#
_cell.length_a   1.000
_cell.length_b   1.000
_cell.length_c   1.000
_cell.angle_alpha   90.00
_cell.angle_beta   90.00
_cell.angle_gamma   90.00
#
_symmetry.space_group_name_H-M   'P 1'
#
loop_
_entity.id
_entity.type
_entity.pdbx_description
1 polymer ?
#
loop_
_entity_poly.entity_id
_entity_poly.type
_entity_poly.pdbx_seq_one_letter_code
_entity_poly.pdbx_strand_id
1 'polypeptide(L)'
;MGTKHIKMPDLGESVTEATVVEWFVKVGDTVNKYDPILEAQSDKVVTEIPSEFDGEITEFLVEEGETVPIGTKLLAIQVSDGADDAEEPVEEETPDTPKEALQEAFEPDADLEEDEQEKPSAPSGEMKARFSPAVMRIAQEKNIDLSQVEGSGRHGRITRKDVENFEPAQAKKKETVRDEKVARETETKRPLETSGAQEVVRADGVRRMIAENVTRSAQEIPHAWMMVEADVTNLVRLREKAKEQFQKEEGLSLSFFPFFVKAVAQALKKHPLLNASWDDGNIVYHKNINLSIAVATDEHLYVPVIKQADQYSVKGISKEIQRLADAVRAGKLGADDMKGGTFTVNNTGSFGSVQSMGIINHPQVAILQVETISKKIVPTDDGFKVADMVNLSLSIDHRLLDGLQAGRFLQEVKANLALFKDEAQLY
;
A
#
# COMPACT_ATOMS: atom_id res chain seq x y z
N MET A 1 -17.44 -41.04 -25.57
CA MET A 1 -17.52 -39.77 -24.82
C MET A 1 -17.18 -40.06 -23.36
N GLY A 2 -16.05 -39.60 -22.88
CA GLY A 2 -15.59 -39.79 -21.50
C GLY A 2 -15.57 -38.49 -20.75
N THR A 3 -16.02 -38.44 -19.49
CA THR A 3 -15.87 -37.29 -18.63
C THR A 3 -14.50 -37.33 -17.98
N LYS A 4 -13.67 -36.29 -18.20
CA LYS A 4 -12.38 -36.09 -17.55
C LYS A 4 -12.50 -34.91 -16.56
N HIS A 5 -11.59 -34.83 -15.57
CA HIS A 5 -11.57 -33.76 -14.62
C HIS A 5 -10.25 -33.00 -14.75
N ILE A 6 -10.32 -31.68 -14.87
CA ILE A 6 -9.14 -30.81 -14.75
C ILE A 6 -8.88 -30.58 -13.28
N LYS A 7 -7.63 -30.67 -12.86
CA LYS A 7 -7.19 -30.53 -11.48
C LYS A 7 -6.37 -29.25 -11.31
N MET A 8 -6.29 -28.72 -10.09
CA MET A 8 -5.37 -27.64 -9.74
C MET A 8 -3.93 -28.14 -9.96
N PRO A 9 -3.17 -27.59 -10.91
CA PRO A 9 -1.80 -28.01 -11.16
C PRO A 9 -0.85 -27.58 -10.03
N ASP A 10 0.35 -28.14 -10.05
CA ASP A 10 1.42 -27.69 -9.17
C ASP A 10 1.93 -26.31 -9.62
N LEU A 11 1.86 -25.33 -8.74
CA LEU A 11 2.21 -23.93 -9.00
C LEU A 11 3.59 -23.54 -8.47
N GLY A 12 4.39 -24.52 -8.01
CA GLY A 12 5.77 -24.35 -7.53
C GLY A 12 6.09 -25.05 -6.21
N GLU A 13 7.39 -25.28 -5.93
CA GLU A 13 7.91 -26.14 -4.85
C GLU A 13 7.42 -25.82 -3.41
N SER A 14 6.76 -24.68 -3.16
CA SER A 14 6.29 -24.29 -1.83
C SER A 14 4.81 -23.89 -1.81
N VAL A 15 4.05 -24.15 -2.87
CA VAL A 15 2.61 -23.84 -2.96
C VAL A 15 1.82 -25.10 -2.63
N THR A 16 1.03 -25.07 -1.56
CA THR A 16 0.19 -26.20 -1.14
C THR A 16 -1.29 -26.01 -1.46
N GLU A 17 -1.71 -24.76 -1.68
CA GLU A 17 -3.09 -24.38 -1.97
C GLU A 17 -3.14 -23.12 -2.85
N ALA A 18 -4.23 -22.95 -3.62
CA ALA A 18 -4.48 -21.78 -4.44
C ALA A 18 -5.96 -21.41 -4.44
N THR A 19 -6.26 -20.13 -4.60
CA THR A 19 -7.62 -19.57 -4.65
C THR A 19 -8.01 -19.38 -6.11
N VAL A 20 -9.20 -19.83 -6.50
CA VAL A 20 -9.79 -19.54 -7.82
C VAL A 20 -10.25 -18.08 -7.82
N VAL A 21 -9.65 -17.24 -8.65
CA VAL A 21 -9.94 -15.81 -8.72
C VAL A 21 -11.11 -15.54 -9.66
N GLU A 22 -11.00 -16.03 -10.90
CA GLU A 22 -11.99 -15.81 -11.95
C GLU A 22 -12.02 -16.98 -12.93
N TRP A 23 -13.21 -17.35 -13.42
CA TRP A 23 -13.40 -18.29 -14.49
C TRP A 23 -13.50 -17.58 -15.84
N PHE A 24 -12.65 -17.91 -16.80
CA PHE A 24 -12.69 -17.36 -18.16
C PHE A 24 -13.70 -18.05 -19.06
N VAL A 25 -14.31 -19.15 -18.60
CA VAL A 25 -15.19 -20.03 -19.36
C VAL A 25 -16.48 -20.32 -18.58
N LYS A 26 -17.51 -20.80 -19.26
CA LYS A 26 -18.83 -21.13 -18.70
C LYS A 26 -19.18 -22.59 -18.97
N VAL A 27 -20.12 -23.11 -18.18
CA VAL A 27 -20.71 -24.44 -18.45
C VAL A 27 -21.40 -24.41 -19.82
N GLY A 28 -21.04 -25.35 -20.69
CA GLY A 28 -21.45 -25.44 -22.08
C GLY A 28 -20.49 -24.86 -23.11
N ASP A 29 -19.41 -24.20 -22.67
CA ASP A 29 -18.37 -23.69 -23.56
C ASP A 29 -17.47 -24.84 -24.03
N THR A 30 -17.05 -24.79 -25.32
CA THR A 30 -16.06 -25.68 -25.87
C THR A 30 -14.68 -25.07 -25.78
N VAL A 31 -13.74 -25.76 -25.15
CA VAL A 31 -12.34 -25.35 -25.00
C VAL A 31 -11.39 -26.29 -25.73
N ASN A 32 -10.29 -25.76 -26.22
CA ASN A 32 -9.21 -26.55 -26.78
C ASN A 32 -8.11 -26.73 -25.73
N LYS A 33 -7.29 -27.74 -25.94
CA LYS A 33 -6.10 -27.98 -25.12
C LYS A 33 -5.19 -26.71 -25.10
N TYR A 34 -4.81 -26.26 -23.90
CA TYR A 34 -4.04 -25.06 -23.62
C TYR A 34 -4.81 -23.74 -23.65
N ASP A 35 -6.12 -23.72 -23.89
CA ASP A 35 -6.91 -22.51 -23.70
C ASP A 35 -6.98 -22.17 -22.21
N PRO A 36 -6.80 -20.88 -21.79
CA PRO A 36 -6.92 -20.49 -20.40
C PRO A 36 -8.36 -20.68 -19.92
N ILE A 37 -8.56 -21.38 -18.80
CA ILE A 37 -9.88 -21.69 -18.24
C ILE A 37 -10.20 -20.93 -16.99
N LEU A 38 -9.21 -20.62 -16.16
CA LEU A 38 -9.36 -19.83 -14.93
C LEU A 38 -8.07 -19.14 -14.54
N GLU A 39 -8.19 -18.14 -13.70
CA GLU A 39 -7.09 -17.50 -12.97
C GLU A 39 -7.02 -18.04 -11.54
N ALA A 40 -5.86 -18.52 -11.12
CA ALA A 40 -5.60 -19.01 -9.76
C ALA A 40 -4.54 -18.14 -9.08
N GLN A 41 -4.77 -17.81 -7.82
CA GLN A 41 -3.85 -17.04 -6.98
C GLN A 41 -3.34 -17.88 -5.81
N SER A 42 -2.02 -18.01 -5.69
CA SER A 42 -1.35 -18.48 -4.48
C SER A 42 -0.85 -17.30 -3.62
N ASP A 43 -0.22 -17.60 -2.49
CA ASP A 43 0.41 -16.59 -1.62
C ASP A 43 1.54 -15.79 -2.31
N LYS A 44 2.05 -16.25 -3.46
CA LYS A 44 3.22 -15.68 -4.14
C LYS A 44 3.03 -15.35 -5.62
N VAL A 45 2.10 -16.01 -6.30
CA VAL A 45 1.95 -15.92 -7.75
C VAL A 45 0.47 -15.98 -8.14
N VAL A 46 0.09 -15.15 -9.12
CA VAL A 46 -1.17 -15.25 -9.85
C VAL A 46 -0.84 -15.88 -11.21
N THR A 47 -1.54 -16.93 -11.60
CA THR A 47 -1.28 -17.65 -12.85
C THR A 47 -2.57 -18.13 -13.50
N GLU A 48 -2.59 -18.13 -14.82
CA GLU A 48 -3.68 -18.70 -15.61
C GLU A 48 -3.51 -20.20 -15.71
N ILE A 49 -4.58 -20.96 -15.48
CA ILE A 49 -4.61 -22.42 -15.59
C ILE A 49 -5.18 -22.80 -16.96
N PRO A 50 -4.41 -23.47 -17.82
CA PRO A 50 -4.88 -23.90 -19.12
C PRO A 50 -5.65 -25.21 -19.05
N SER A 51 -6.51 -25.44 -20.04
CA SER A 51 -7.18 -26.76 -20.24
C SER A 51 -6.17 -27.84 -20.66
N GLU A 52 -6.24 -28.98 -20.00
CA GLU A 52 -5.45 -30.18 -20.38
C GLU A 52 -6.06 -30.96 -21.55
N PHE A 53 -7.33 -30.72 -21.85
CA PHE A 53 -8.10 -31.50 -22.82
C PHE A 53 -8.95 -30.62 -23.74
N ASP A 54 -9.23 -31.12 -24.93
CA ASP A 54 -10.24 -30.55 -25.84
C ASP A 54 -11.62 -31.14 -25.49
N GLY A 55 -12.61 -30.29 -25.30
CA GLY A 55 -13.95 -30.75 -24.97
C GLY A 55 -14.92 -29.65 -24.53
N GLU A 56 -16.11 -30.07 -24.11
CA GLU A 56 -17.17 -29.21 -23.61
C GLU A 56 -17.22 -29.24 -22.08
N ILE A 57 -17.26 -28.06 -21.42
CA ILE A 57 -17.32 -27.94 -19.97
C ILE A 57 -18.72 -28.34 -19.49
N THR A 58 -18.80 -29.33 -18.61
CA THR A 58 -20.07 -29.85 -18.12
C THR A 58 -20.45 -29.33 -16.75
N GLU A 59 -19.49 -29.13 -15.86
CA GLU A 59 -19.75 -28.71 -14.46
C GLU A 59 -18.52 -28.09 -13.84
N PHE A 60 -18.71 -27.05 -13.02
CA PHE A 60 -17.69 -26.54 -12.08
C PHE A 60 -17.83 -27.25 -10.75
N LEU A 61 -16.71 -27.67 -10.16
CA LEU A 61 -16.66 -28.38 -8.88
C LEU A 61 -16.15 -27.46 -7.75
N VAL A 62 -15.73 -26.24 -8.09
CA VAL A 62 -15.18 -25.22 -7.18
C VAL A 62 -15.78 -23.86 -7.56
N GLU A 63 -16.14 -23.05 -6.57
CA GLU A 63 -16.70 -21.71 -6.77
C GLU A 63 -15.58 -20.63 -6.86
N GLU A 64 -15.90 -19.47 -7.48
CA GLU A 64 -15.01 -18.31 -7.46
C GLU A 64 -14.78 -17.82 -6.04
N GLY A 65 -13.52 -17.52 -5.71
CA GLY A 65 -13.09 -17.13 -4.36
C GLY A 65 -12.79 -18.31 -3.42
N GLU A 66 -12.96 -19.55 -3.86
CA GLU A 66 -12.66 -20.73 -3.03
C GLU A 66 -11.17 -21.09 -3.09
N THR A 67 -10.57 -21.37 -1.91
CA THR A 67 -9.17 -21.82 -1.79
C THR A 67 -9.13 -23.33 -1.71
N VAL A 68 -8.43 -23.96 -2.65
CA VAL A 68 -8.35 -25.42 -2.77
C VAL A 68 -6.91 -25.92 -2.79
N PRO A 69 -6.63 -27.11 -2.21
CA PRO A 69 -5.31 -27.74 -2.28
C PRO A 69 -4.92 -28.10 -3.74
N ILE A 70 -3.62 -28.12 -4.02
CA ILE A 70 -3.06 -28.64 -5.27
C ILE A 70 -3.56 -30.07 -5.51
N GLY A 71 -3.95 -30.36 -6.77
CA GLY A 71 -4.52 -31.67 -7.16
C GLY A 71 -6.03 -31.79 -6.97
N THR A 72 -6.71 -30.79 -6.40
CA THR A 72 -8.18 -30.77 -6.28
C THR A 72 -8.83 -30.67 -7.67
N LYS A 73 -9.92 -31.42 -7.89
CA LYS A 73 -10.68 -31.34 -9.13
C LYS A 73 -11.41 -30.02 -9.22
N LEU A 74 -11.18 -29.26 -10.29
CA LEU A 74 -11.72 -27.92 -10.51
C LEU A 74 -13.02 -27.95 -11.32
N LEU A 75 -13.01 -28.69 -12.43
CA LEU A 75 -14.17 -28.81 -13.31
C LEU A 75 -14.21 -30.18 -14.01
N ALA A 76 -15.37 -30.52 -14.56
CA ALA A 76 -15.59 -31.68 -15.41
C ALA A 76 -15.72 -31.25 -16.88
N ILE A 77 -15.01 -31.94 -17.76
CA ILE A 77 -15.01 -31.74 -19.23
C ILE A 77 -15.40 -33.00 -19.94
N GLN A 78 -16.28 -32.90 -20.93
CA GLN A 78 -16.67 -34.01 -21.80
C GLN A 78 -15.80 -34.00 -23.06
N VAL A 79 -14.93 -35.03 -23.18
CA VAL A 79 -14.00 -35.16 -24.31
C VAL A 79 -14.66 -35.97 -25.43
N SER A 80 -14.66 -35.44 -26.65
CA SER A 80 -15.06 -36.18 -27.84
C SER A 80 -13.95 -37.14 -28.22
N ASP A 81 -14.25 -38.46 -28.27
CA ASP A 81 -13.32 -39.53 -28.65
C ASP A 81 -12.64 -39.25 -29.99
N GLY A 82 -11.34 -39.03 -29.94
CA GLY A 82 -10.48 -38.93 -31.10
C GLY A 82 -9.01 -38.87 -30.71
N ALA A 83 -8.39 -40.07 -30.56
CA ALA A 83 -6.97 -40.38 -30.41
C ALA A 83 -6.44 -40.66 -28.99
N ASP A 84 -6.33 -41.93 -28.79
CA ASP A 84 -5.31 -42.82 -28.18
C ASP A 84 -4.48 -42.37 -26.95
N ASP A 85 -4.65 -43.28 -25.96
CA ASP A 85 -3.72 -43.60 -24.89
C ASP A 85 -2.29 -43.87 -25.40
N ALA A 86 -1.33 -43.25 -24.73
CA ALA A 86 -0.02 -43.88 -24.53
C ALA A 86 0.56 -43.32 -23.19
N GLU A 87 0.38 -44.12 -22.14
CA GLU A 87 1.35 -44.18 -21.04
C GLU A 87 2.64 -44.82 -21.57
N GLU A 88 3.77 -44.10 -21.49
CA GLU A 88 5.08 -44.74 -21.33
C GLU A 88 6.01 -43.85 -20.52
N PRO A 89 6.92 -44.44 -19.73
CA PRO A 89 7.66 -43.80 -18.65
C PRO A 89 8.87 -43.04 -19.18
N VAL A 90 9.12 -41.89 -18.63
CA VAL A 90 10.28 -41.04 -18.99
C VAL A 90 11.48 -41.49 -18.18
N GLU A 91 12.46 -42.07 -18.90
CA GLU A 91 13.85 -42.23 -18.46
C GLU A 91 14.53 -40.82 -18.33
N GLU A 92 15.34 -40.71 -17.29
CA GLU A 92 16.32 -39.66 -17.08
C GLU A 92 17.30 -39.53 -18.25
N GLU A 93 17.39 -38.39 -18.88
CA GLU A 93 18.63 -37.99 -19.55
C GLU A 93 18.99 -36.52 -19.19
N THR A 94 20.13 -36.43 -18.51
CA THR A 94 20.88 -35.19 -18.31
C THR A 94 21.62 -34.78 -19.57
N PRO A 95 21.72 -33.50 -19.89
CA PRO A 95 22.90 -33.02 -20.57
C PRO A 95 23.61 -31.91 -19.79
N ASP A 96 24.77 -32.27 -19.38
CA ASP A 96 26.07 -31.60 -19.52
C ASP A 96 26.11 -30.07 -19.51
N THR A 97 26.87 -29.59 -18.52
CA THR A 97 27.31 -28.23 -18.24
C THR A 97 28.30 -27.72 -19.29
N PRO A 98 28.49 -26.42 -19.42
CA PRO A 98 29.77 -25.88 -18.98
C PRO A 98 29.69 -24.75 -17.95
N LYS A 99 30.55 -24.94 -16.96
CA LYS A 99 30.98 -23.97 -15.95
C LYS A 99 31.78 -22.83 -16.63
N GLU A 100 31.56 -21.61 -16.17
CA GLU A 100 32.64 -20.71 -15.73
C GLU A 100 32.06 -19.42 -15.13
N ALA A 101 32.45 -19.26 -13.93
CA ALA A 101 33.06 -18.16 -13.22
C ALA A 101 32.16 -17.01 -12.74
N LEU A 102 31.95 -16.98 -11.43
CA LEU A 102 32.43 -15.94 -10.51
C LEU A 102 32.00 -16.30 -9.08
N GLN A 103 32.89 -17.01 -8.39
CA GLN A 103 32.93 -17.05 -6.90
C GLN A 103 33.79 -15.88 -6.43
N GLU A 104 33.25 -15.12 -5.50
CA GLU A 104 33.92 -14.43 -4.38
C GLU A 104 32.79 -13.87 -3.53
N ALA A 105 32.57 -14.37 -2.44
CA ALA A 105 33.07 -14.47 -1.10
C ALA A 105 32.10 -13.78 -0.13
N PHE A 106 31.51 -14.55 0.72
CA PHE A 106 31.34 -14.22 2.14
C PHE A 106 30.97 -15.53 2.87
N GLU A 107 31.96 -16.09 3.57
CA GLU A 107 31.72 -17.11 4.57
C GLU A 107 31.26 -16.46 5.88
N PRO A 108 30.32 -17.06 6.60
CA PRO A 108 30.05 -16.68 7.98
C PRO A 108 30.86 -17.59 8.91
N ASP A 109 31.59 -16.99 9.83
CA ASP A 109 32.22 -17.64 10.97
C ASP A 109 31.16 -18.32 11.85
N ALA A 110 31.41 -19.59 12.10
CA ALA A 110 30.74 -20.39 13.12
C ALA A 110 31.44 -20.15 14.48
N ASP A 111 30.62 -20.17 15.48
CA ASP A 111 30.74 -20.62 16.86
C ASP A 111 30.14 -19.61 17.84
N LEU A 112 29.07 -20.03 18.47
CA LEU A 112 28.87 -19.91 19.93
C LEU A 112 27.62 -20.72 20.35
N GLU A 113 27.90 -21.58 21.25
CA GLU A 113 27.25 -22.57 22.08
C GLU A 113 25.76 -22.35 22.44
N GLU A 114 25.08 -23.50 22.52
CA GLU A 114 23.79 -23.76 23.16
C GLU A 114 23.75 -23.26 24.60
N ASP A 115 22.67 -22.55 24.96
CA ASP A 115 22.19 -22.57 26.34
C ASP A 115 20.64 -22.58 26.33
N GLU A 116 20.13 -23.67 26.91
CA GLU A 116 18.71 -23.84 27.23
C GLU A 116 18.32 -22.84 28.31
N GLN A 117 17.22 -22.10 28.15
CA GLN A 117 16.20 -22.00 29.19
C GLN A 117 15.09 -20.98 28.85
N GLU A 118 13.88 -21.41 29.21
CA GLU A 118 12.66 -20.65 29.55
C GLU A 118 11.79 -20.05 28.46
N LYS A 119 10.67 -20.72 28.27
CA LYS A 119 9.42 -20.20 27.68
C LYS A 119 8.81 -19.11 28.56
N PRO A 120 8.46 -17.95 28.04
CA PRO A 120 7.41 -17.12 28.62
C PRO A 120 6.05 -17.45 27.99
N SER A 121 5.06 -17.56 28.85
CA SER A 121 3.65 -17.73 28.59
C SER A 121 3.08 -16.62 27.72
N ALA A 122 2.26 -16.99 26.72
CA ALA A 122 1.48 -16.09 25.89
C ALA A 122 0.32 -15.43 26.67
N PRO A 123 -0.06 -14.18 26.37
CA PRO A 123 -1.27 -13.57 26.90
C PRO A 123 -2.51 -14.11 26.16
N SER A 124 -3.57 -14.32 26.94
CA SER A 124 -4.88 -14.78 26.56
C SER A 124 -5.55 -13.85 25.53
N GLY A 125 -5.70 -14.31 24.30
CA GLY A 125 -6.59 -13.75 23.29
C GLY A 125 -7.71 -14.75 22.99
N GLU A 126 -8.89 -14.24 22.76
CA GLU A 126 -10.21 -14.85 22.59
C GLU A 126 -10.23 -16.29 22.04
N MET A 127 -10.73 -17.23 22.86
CA MET A 127 -10.92 -18.61 22.46
C MET A 127 -12.11 -18.72 21.50
N LYS A 128 -11.85 -18.91 20.22
CA LYS A 128 -12.84 -19.47 19.28
C LYS A 128 -13.32 -20.81 19.87
N ALA A 129 -14.62 -20.91 20.16
CA ALA A 129 -15.24 -22.09 20.74
C ALA A 129 -15.03 -23.31 19.82
N ARG A 130 -14.18 -24.25 20.25
CA ARG A 130 -14.01 -25.55 19.57
C ARG A 130 -15.09 -26.47 20.06
N PHE A 131 -16.13 -26.73 19.26
CA PHE A 131 -17.20 -27.68 19.52
C PHE A 131 -16.69 -29.12 19.27
N SER A 132 -17.19 -30.08 20.08
CA SER A 132 -16.88 -31.47 19.83
C SER A 132 -17.69 -31.99 18.63
N PRO A 133 -17.19 -32.98 17.86
CA PRO A 133 -17.94 -33.56 16.74
C PRO A 133 -19.31 -34.07 17.07
N ALA A 134 -19.49 -34.59 18.30
CA ALA A 134 -20.80 -35.07 18.82
C ALA A 134 -21.80 -33.92 19.05
N VAL A 135 -21.32 -32.75 19.53
CA VAL A 135 -22.15 -31.55 19.74
C VAL A 135 -22.59 -30.97 18.39
N MET A 136 -21.69 -30.91 17.41
CA MET A 136 -22.03 -30.43 16.08
C MET A 136 -23.06 -31.32 15.38
N ARG A 137 -22.93 -32.63 15.47
CA ARG A 137 -23.87 -33.57 14.84
C ARG A 137 -25.28 -33.44 15.41
N ILE A 138 -25.43 -33.31 16.73
CA ILE A 138 -26.76 -33.18 17.39
C ILE A 138 -27.36 -31.78 17.10
N ALA A 139 -26.57 -30.74 17.08
CA ALA A 139 -27.02 -29.41 16.69
C ALA A 139 -27.55 -29.40 15.25
N GLN A 140 -26.88 -30.08 14.33
CA GLN A 140 -27.28 -30.23 12.93
C GLN A 140 -28.55 -31.08 12.77
N GLU A 141 -28.68 -32.22 13.50
CA GLU A 141 -29.88 -33.07 13.51
C GLU A 141 -31.12 -32.35 14.05
N LYS A 142 -30.96 -31.46 15.02
CA LYS A 142 -32.04 -30.69 15.67
C LYS A 142 -32.22 -29.27 15.14
N ASN A 143 -31.41 -28.87 14.16
CA ASN A 143 -31.36 -27.51 13.57
C ASN A 143 -31.23 -26.40 14.63
N ILE A 144 -30.33 -26.59 15.61
CA ILE A 144 -30.07 -25.69 16.74
C ILE A 144 -28.83 -24.86 16.44
N ASP A 145 -28.95 -23.52 16.53
CA ASP A 145 -27.84 -22.59 16.46
C ASP A 145 -27.04 -22.62 17.78
N LEU A 146 -25.81 -23.14 17.72
CA LEU A 146 -24.91 -23.26 18.85
C LEU A 146 -24.51 -21.93 19.51
N SER A 147 -24.70 -20.80 18.82
CA SER A 147 -24.47 -19.48 19.39
C SER A 147 -25.51 -19.07 20.45
N GLN A 148 -26.69 -19.76 20.47
CA GLN A 148 -27.79 -19.51 21.38
C GLN A 148 -27.84 -20.49 22.58
N VAL A 149 -26.88 -21.43 22.63
CA VAL A 149 -26.79 -22.45 23.66
C VAL A 149 -25.75 -22.06 24.71
N GLU A 150 -26.16 -21.89 25.97
CA GLU A 150 -25.22 -21.68 27.07
C GLU A 150 -24.55 -23.00 27.47
N GLY A 151 -23.20 -23.03 27.44
CA GLY A 151 -22.42 -24.21 27.77
C GLY A 151 -22.26 -24.42 29.28
N SER A 152 -22.69 -25.56 29.82
CA SER A 152 -22.51 -25.94 31.20
C SER A 152 -21.17 -26.62 31.53
N GLY A 153 -20.34 -26.88 30.57
CA GLY A 153 -19.03 -27.53 30.71
C GLY A 153 -17.92 -26.63 31.26
N ARG A 154 -16.77 -27.23 31.61
CA ARG A 154 -15.61 -26.53 32.16
C ARG A 154 -15.14 -25.39 31.23
N HIS A 155 -15.07 -24.19 31.75
CA HIS A 155 -14.77 -22.95 31.01
C HIS A 155 -15.84 -22.56 29.97
N GLY A 156 -17.14 -22.81 30.23
CA GLY A 156 -18.21 -22.41 29.32
C GLY A 156 -18.32 -23.27 28.04
N ARG A 157 -17.73 -24.47 28.01
CA ARG A 157 -17.82 -25.37 26.86
C ARG A 157 -19.22 -25.97 26.74
N ILE A 158 -19.81 -25.90 25.56
CA ILE A 158 -21.09 -26.54 25.25
C ILE A 158 -20.90 -28.06 25.26
N THR A 159 -21.73 -28.74 26.08
CA THR A 159 -21.77 -30.20 26.20
C THR A 159 -22.90 -30.79 25.38
N ARG A 160 -22.86 -32.11 25.17
CA ARG A 160 -23.92 -32.84 24.47
C ARG A 160 -25.30 -32.63 25.15
N LYS A 161 -25.35 -32.61 26.49
CA LYS A 161 -26.58 -32.43 27.27
C LYS A 161 -27.17 -31.03 27.09
N ASP A 162 -26.35 -30.02 26.88
CA ASP A 162 -26.82 -28.65 26.69
C ASP A 162 -27.59 -28.49 25.37
N VAL A 163 -27.12 -29.18 24.32
CA VAL A 163 -27.77 -29.18 23.00
C VAL A 163 -29.00 -30.12 22.99
N GLU A 164 -28.97 -31.23 23.71
CA GLU A 164 -30.10 -32.15 23.83
C GLU A 164 -31.30 -31.51 24.56
N ASN A 165 -31.04 -30.68 25.57
CA ASN A 165 -32.02 -30.02 26.42
C ASN A 165 -32.41 -28.61 25.98
N PHE A 166 -31.86 -28.12 24.87
CA PHE A 166 -32.17 -26.79 24.34
C PHE A 166 -33.56 -26.78 23.68
N GLU A 167 -34.51 -26.04 24.27
CA GLU A 167 -35.81 -25.76 23.66
C GLU A 167 -35.79 -24.37 23.02
N PRO A 168 -35.98 -24.24 21.69
CA PRO A 168 -36.06 -22.93 21.06
C PRO A 168 -37.33 -22.20 21.48
N ALA A 169 -37.16 -21.08 22.18
CA ALA A 169 -38.28 -20.22 22.57
C ALA A 169 -39.02 -19.71 21.31
N GLN A 170 -40.29 -20.02 21.18
CA GLN A 170 -41.14 -19.60 20.08
C GLN A 170 -41.22 -18.07 20.01
N ALA A 171 -40.66 -17.49 18.94
CA ALA A 171 -40.82 -16.09 18.62
C ALA A 171 -42.28 -15.75 18.29
N LYS A 172 -42.91 -14.93 19.13
CA LYS A 172 -44.23 -14.35 18.83
C LYS A 172 -44.10 -13.39 17.61
N LYS A 173 -44.76 -13.81 16.52
CA LYS A 173 -45.07 -12.93 15.38
C LYS A 173 -45.89 -11.72 15.85
N LYS A 174 -45.40 -10.52 15.60
CA LYS A 174 -46.22 -9.34 15.37
C LYS A 174 -45.93 -8.79 13.99
N GLU A 175 -46.88 -8.99 13.08
CA GLU A 175 -46.97 -8.25 11.81
C GLU A 175 -47.21 -6.76 12.09
N THR A 176 -46.42 -5.92 11.50
CA THR A 176 -46.85 -4.61 10.97
C THR A 176 -46.03 -4.27 9.74
N VAL A 177 -46.77 -4.19 8.67
CA VAL A 177 -46.35 -3.63 7.37
C VAL A 177 -46.03 -2.14 7.54
N ARG A 178 -44.87 -1.66 7.09
CA ARG A 178 -44.75 -0.38 6.33
C ARG A 178 -43.28 0.04 6.06
N ASP A 179 -43.09 0.34 4.79
CA ASP A 179 -42.21 1.33 4.18
C ASP A 179 -40.70 1.14 4.28
N GLU A 180 -40.17 0.69 3.15
CA GLU A 180 -38.79 0.88 2.72
C GLU A 180 -38.39 2.36 2.81
N LYS A 181 -37.50 2.65 3.73
CA LYS A 181 -36.64 3.82 3.68
C LYS A 181 -35.27 3.39 4.16
N VAL A 182 -34.32 3.45 3.23
CA VAL A 182 -32.89 3.27 3.45
C VAL A 182 -32.47 4.06 4.70
N ALA A 183 -32.38 3.38 5.82
CA ALA A 183 -31.75 3.92 7.04
C ALA A 183 -30.27 3.54 7.00
N ARG A 184 -29.42 4.50 6.65
CA ARG A 184 -28.01 4.47 7.05
C ARG A 184 -27.97 4.26 8.54
N GLU A 185 -27.38 3.15 8.97
CA GLU A 185 -27.01 2.94 10.36
C GLU A 185 -26.08 4.05 10.80
N THR A 186 -26.63 5.01 11.50
CA THR A 186 -25.84 5.93 12.31
C THR A 186 -25.38 5.13 13.52
N GLU A 187 -24.11 4.71 13.51
CA GLU A 187 -23.43 4.32 14.75
C GLU A 187 -23.64 5.43 15.78
N THR A 188 -24.46 5.16 16.76
CA THR A 188 -24.61 6.00 17.96
C THR A 188 -23.29 5.93 18.71
N LYS A 189 -22.40 6.90 18.45
CA LYS A 189 -21.17 7.12 19.24
C LYS A 189 -21.60 7.26 20.71
N ARG A 190 -21.14 6.33 21.56
CA ARG A 190 -21.29 6.44 23.02
C ARG A 190 -20.85 7.84 23.46
N PRO A 191 -21.65 8.55 24.27
CA PRO A 191 -21.18 9.80 24.89
C PRO A 191 -19.92 9.48 25.71
N LEU A 192 -18.84 10.25 25.50
CA LEU A 192 -17.70 10.20 26.40
C LEU A 192 -18.19 10.65 27.80
N GLU A 193 -18.16 9.75 28.77
CA GLU A 193 -18.33 10.11 30.16
C GLU A 193 -17.12 10.95 30.59
N THR A 194 -17.29 12.25 30.69
CA THR A 194 -16.24 13.17 31.15
C THR A 194 -16.18 13.12 32.67
N SER A 195 -15.10 12.58 33.23
CA SER A 195 -14.75 12.86 34.63
C SER A 195 -14.38 14.35 34.72
N GLY A 196 -14.77 15.06 35.77
CA GLY A 196 -14.70 16.53 35.92
C GLY A 196 -13.32 17.20 35.78
N ALA A 197 -12.31 16.49 35.28
CA ALA A 197 -10.95 16.98 34.95
C ALA A 197 -10.68 17.02 33.42
N GLN A 198 -11.68 16.76 32.57
CA GLN A 198 -11.51 16.71 31.10
C GLN A 198 -12.38 17.79 30.44
N GLU A 199 -11.75 18.59 29.58
CA GLU A 199 -12.45 19.51 28.68
C GLU A 199 -12.63 18.84 27.32
N VAL A 200 -13.86 18.72 26.85
CA VAL A 200 -14.17 18.13 25.52
C VAL A 200 -14.46 19.26 24.55
N VAL A 201 -13.52 19.47 23.62
CA VAL A 201 -13.65 20.45 22.55
C VAL A 201 -14.02 19.73 21.25
N ARG A 202 -15.10 20.15 20.60
CA ARG A 202 -15.52 19.61 19.31
C ARG A 202 -14.58 20.07 18.22
N ALA A 203 -13.98 19.15 17.47
CA ALA A 203 -13.17 19.48 16.30
C ALA A 203 -13.99 20.24 15.25
N ASP A 204 -13.42 21.30 14.70
CA ASP A 204 -14.01 22.05 13.58
C ASP A 204 -14.07 21.23 12.26
N GLY A 205 -14.70 21.77 11.22
CA GLY A 205 -14.88 21.07 9.94
C GLY A 205 -13.55 20.78 9.25
N VAL A 206 -12.59 21.70 9.30
CA VAL A 206 -11.27 21.54 8.67
C VAL A 206 -10.48 20.43 9.36
N ARG A 207 -10.43 20.43 10.70
CA ARG A 207 -9.76 19.40 11.50
C ARG A 207 -10.35 18.02 11.24
N ARG A 208 -11.67 17.90 11.08
CA ARG A 208 -12.33 16.62 10.77
C ARG A 208 -11.93 16.12 9.39
N MET A 209 -11.95 16.97 8.36
CA MET A 209 -11.51 16.57 7.01
C MET A 209 -10.05 16.13 6.98
N ILE A 210 -9.16 16.82 7.70
CA ILE A 210 -7.75 16.41 7.84
C ILE A 210 -7.68 15.03 8.51
N ALA A 211 -8.38 14.83 9.62
CA ALA A 211 -8.39 13.56 10.35
C ALA A 211 -8.89 12.40 9.49
N GLU A 212 -9.98 12.59 8.73
CA GLU A 212 -10.53 11.61 7.81
C GLU A 212 -9.53 11.24 6.71
N ASN A 213 -8.91 12.24 6.06
CA ASN A 213 -7.92 12.00 4.99
C ASN A 213 -6.66 11.30 5.50
N VAL A 214 -6.11 11.73 6.65
CA VAL A 214 -4.91 11.11 7.24
C VAL A 214 -5.20 9.70 7.74
N THR A 215 -6.38 9.45 8.33
CA THR A 215 -6.80 8.12 8.75
C THR A 215 -6.92 7.18 7.55
N ARG A 216 -7.57 7.62 6.46
CA ARG A 216 -7.65 6.87 5.21
C ARG A 216 -6.25 6.54 4.67
N SER A 217 -5.35 7.53 4.59
CA SER A 217 -3.98 7.32 4.13
C SER A 217 -3.24 6.27 4.96
N ALA A 218 -3.40 6.29 6.28
CA ALA A 218 -2.73 5.36 7.18
C ALA A 218 -3.30 3.93 7.10
N GLN A 219 -4.60 3.79 6.77
CA GLN A 219 -5.27 2.50 6.69
C GLN A 219 -5.16 1.84 5.31
N GLU A 220 -5.23 2.64 4.23
CA GLU A 220 -5.27 2.12 2.86
C GLU A 220 -3.89 2.02 2.21
N ILE A 221 -2.91 2.83 2.62
CA ILE A 221 -1.59 2.89 1.98
C ILE A 221 -0.55 2.15 2.82
N PRO A 222 0.00 1.02 2.34
CA PRO A 222 1.16 0.39 2.97
C PRO A 222 2.41 1.25 2.71
N HIS A 223 2.76 2.10 3.68
CA HIS A 223 3.88 3.01 3.58
C HIS A 223 5.23 2.28 3.69
N ALA A 224 6.16 2.60 2.79
CA ALA A 224 7.57 2.31 2.95
C ALA A 224 8.37 3.63 2.90
N TRP A 225 9.57 3.64 3.47
CA TRP A 225 10.38 4.86 3.62
C TRP A 225 11.81 4.64 3.15
N MET A 226 12.35 5.64 2.48
CA MET A 226 13.76 5.70 2.11
C MET A 226 14.29 7.12 2.35
N MET A 227 15.50 7.22 2.86
CA MET A 227 16.18 8.49 3.08
C MET A 227 17.55 8.48 2.41
N VAL A 228 17.91 9.61 1.80
CA VAL A 228 19.25 9.84 1.24
C VAL A 228 19.79 11.19 1.68
N GLU A 229 21.11 11.31 1.81
CA GLU A 229 21.79 12.59 1.99
C GLU A 229 22.17 13.20 0.65
N ALA A 230 22.00 14.52 0.50
CA ALA A 230 22.42 15.30 -0.66
C ALA A 230 23.37 16.42 -0.26
N ASP A 231 24.48 16.58 -0.99
CA ASP A 231 25.37 17.74 -0.90
C ASP A 231 24.74 18.89 -1.70
N VAL A 232 24.32 19.93 -1.00
CA VAL A 232 23.70 21.14 -1.53
C VAL A 232 24.60 22.38 -1.38
N THR A 233 25.89 22.19 -1.17
CA THR A 233 26.85 23.27 -0.95
C THR A 233 26.82 24.32 -2.09
N ASN A 234 26.72 23.88 -3.35
CA ASN A 234 26.64 24.78 -4.49
C ASN A 234 25.34 25.58 -4.50
N LEU A 235 24.22 24.94 -4.19
CA LEU A 235 22.91 25.58 -4.05
C LEU A 235 22.93 26.64 -2.93
N VAL A 236 23.53 26.32 -1.77
CA VAL A 236 23.67 27.27 -0.65
C VAL A 236 24.48 28.49 -1.09
N ARG A 237 25.61 28.27 -1.78
CA ARG A 237 26.45 29.38 -2.30
C ARG A 237 25.70 30.22 -3.34
N LEU A 238 25.02 29.60 -4.28
CA LEU A 238 24.20 30.27 -5.29
C LEU A 238 23.15 31.17 -4.62
N ARG A 239 22.37 30.59 -3.67
CA ARG A 239 21.31 31.32 -2.97
C ARG A 239 21.89 32.51 -2.18
N GLU A 240 22.98 32.31 -1.45
CA GLU A 240 23.63 33.40 -0.68
C GLU A 240 24.11 34.54 -1.58
N LYS A 241 24.62 34.23 -2.76
CA LYS A 241 25.07 35.22 -3.75
C LYS A 241 23.89 35.98 -4.37
N ALA A 242 22.80 35.27 -4.72
CA ALA A 242 21.69 35.83 -5.47
C ALA A 242 20.62 36.51 -4.63
N LYS A 243 20.53 36.21 -3.32
CA LYS A 243 19.40 36.59 -2.46
C LYS A 243 19.08 38.11 -2.41
N GLU A 244 20.11 38.95 -2.38
CA GLU A 244 19.92 40.41 -2.26
C GLU A 244 19.43 41.02 -3.57
N GLN A 245 19.99 40.58 -4.70
CA GLN A 245 19.56 41.05 -6.02
C GLN A 245 18.16 40.56 -6.33
N PHE A 246 17.86 39.28 -6.07
CA PHE A 246 16.54 38.69 -6.25
C PHE A 246 15.49 39.45 -5.42
N GLN A 247 15.79 39.78 -4.18
CA GLN A 247 14.90 40.60 -3.32
C GLN A 247 14.62 41.99 -3.91
N LYS A 248 15.65 42.64 -4.47
CA LYS A 248 15.52 43.96 -5.09
C LYS A 248 14.70 43.94 -6.38
N GLU A 249 14.92 42.92 -7.21
CA GLU A 249 14.26 42.82 -8.51
C GLU A 249 12.85 42.28 -8.42
N GLU A 250 12.61 41.28 -7.56
CA GLU A 250 11.36 40.56 -7.51
C GLU A 250 10.47 40.92 -6.31
N GLY A 251 11.01 41.63 -5.33
CA GLY A 251 10.31 41.99 -4.09
C GLY A 251 10.09 40.79 -3.14
N LEU A 252 10.70 39.63 -3.43
CA LEU A 252 10.51 38.38 -2.71
C LEU A 252 11.81 37.87 -2.08
N SER A 253 11.72 37.27 -0.90
CA SER A 253 12.87 36.58 -0.31
C SER A 253 13.15 35.25 -1.04
N LEU A 254 14.38 35.04 -1.50
CA LEU A 254 14.81 33.78 -2.11
C LEU A 254 15.10 32.75 -1.01
N SER A 255 14.15 31.85 -0.76
CA SER A 255 14.32 30.70 0.13
C SER A 255 14.90 29.48 -0.61
N PHE A 256 15.32 28.46 0.14
CA PHE A 256 15.81 27.20 -0.46
C PHE A 256 14.69 26.34 -1.05
N PHE A 257 13.49 26.41 -0.50
CA PHE A 257 12.39 25.49 -0.83
C PHE A 257 11.99 25.47 -2.30
N PRO A 258 11.91 26.59 -3.05
CA PRO A 258 11.63 26.61 -4.49
C PRO A 258 12.59 25.76 -5.33
N PHE A 259 13.85 25.64 -4.92
CA PHE A 259 14.84 24.82 -5.63
C PHE A 259 14.53 23.31 -5.48
N PHE A 260 14.12 22.91 -4.28
CA PHE A 260 13.69 21.52 -4.03
C PHE A 260 12.43 21.19 -4.82
N VAL A 261 11.43 22.09 -4.81
CA VAL A 261 10.21 21.94 -5.61
C VAL A 261 10.55 21.79 -7.09
N LYS A 262 11.46 22.61 -7.62
CA LYS A 262 11.91 22.53 -9.03
C LYS A 262 12.64 21.22 -9.33
N ALA A 263 13.54 20.80 -8.45
CA ALA A 263 14.29 19.55 -8.61
C ALA A 263 13.36 18.32 -8.62
N VAL A 264 12.36 18.31 -7.74
CA VAL A 264 11.32 17.26 -7.67
C VAL A 264 10.46 17.28 -8.94
N ALA A 265 9.98 18.43 -9.38
CA ALA A 265 9.17 18.54 -10.59
C ALA A 265 9.90 18.01 -11.84
N GLN A 266 11.22 18.27 -11.95
CA GLN A 266 12.06 17.73 -13.01
C GLN A 266 12.27 16.22 -12.90
N ALA A 267 12.43 15.70 -11.68
CA ALA A 267 12.57 14.26 -11.44
C ALA A 267 11.30 13.49 -11.79
N LEU A 268 10.12 14.01 -11.45
CA LEU A 268 8.83 13.38 -11.75
C LEU A 268 8.58 13.22 -13.26
N LYS A 269 9.13 14.09 -14.12
CA LYS A 269 9.08 13.90 -15.57
C LYS A 269 9.75 12.62 -16.05
N LYS A 270 10.81 12.20 -15.37
CA LYS A 270 11.58 10.99 -15.69
C LYS A 270 11.05 9.76 -14.96
N HIS A 271 10.29 9.97 -13.90
CA HIS A 271 9.76 8.91 -13.04
C HIS A 271 8.22 9.00 -12.92
N PRO A 272 7.47 8.74 -14.02
CA PRO A 272 6.02 8.98 -14.07
C PRO A 272 5.22 8.11 -13.08
N LEU A 273 5.76 6.97 -12.64
CA LEU A 273 5.10 6.13 -11.64
C LEU A 273 4.97 6.81 -10.26
N LEU A 274 5.89 7.74 -9.92
CA LEU A 274 5.75 8.56 -8.72
C LEU A 274 4.74 9.71 -8.89
N ASN A 275 4.29 9.99 -10.12
CA ASN A 275 3.24 10.94 -10.45
C ASN A 275 1.95 10.21 -10.86
N ALA A 276 1.56 9.22 -10.08
CA ALA A 276 0.41 8.35 -10.30
C ALA A 276 -0.47 8.27 -9.04
N SER A 277 -1.57 7.55 -9.13
CA SER A 277 -2.41 7.16 -7.99
C SER A 277 -2.86 5.72 -8.17
N TRP A 278 -3.17 5.06 -7.04
CA TRP A 278 -3.81 3.76 -7.00
C TRP A 278 -5.33 3.93 -6.91
N ASP A 279 -6.07 3.28 -7.81
CA ASP A 279 -7.51 3.33 -7.85
C ASP A 279 -8.07 1.94 -8.18
N ASP A 280 -8.54 1.24 -7.15
CA ASP A 280 -9.20 -0.07 -7.22
C ASP A 280 -8.49 -1.06 -8.17
N GLY A 281 -7.22 -1.37 -7.84
CA GLY A 281 -6.39 -2.26 -8.65
C GLY A 281 -5.75 -1.63 -9.90
N ASN A 282 -6.05 -0.37 -10.21
CA ASN A 282 -5.52 0.32 -11.38
C ASN A 282 -4.47 1.36 -11.02
N ILE A 283 -3.45 1.52 -11.87
CA ILE A 283 -2.47 2.60 -11.79
C ILE A 283 -2.90 3.73 -12.71
N VAL A 284 -3.26 4.89 -12.13
CA VAL A 284 -3.66 6.08 -12.87
C VAL A 284 -2.49 7.04 -12.99
N TYR A 285 -1.90 7.16 -14.18
CA TYR A 285 -0.82 8.11 -14.45
C TYR A 285 -1.34 9.52 -14.68
N HIS A 286 -0.81 10.49 -13.93
CA HIS A 286 -1.16 11.90 -14.13
C HIS A 286 -0.24 12.55 -15.16
N LYS A 287 -0.84 13.23 -16.16
CA LYS A 287 -0.08 13.93 -17.21
C LYS A 287 0.53 15.24 -16.69
N ASN A 288 -0.18 15.93 -15.80
CA ASN A 288 0.28 17.17 -15.20
C ASN A 288 1.05 16.87 -13.91
N ILE A 289 2.10 17.63 -13.65
CA ILE A 289 2.87 17.55 -12.40
C ILE A 289 2.39 18.69 -11.50
N ASN A 290 1.52 18.34 -10.56
CA ASN A 290 0.92 19.29 -9.62
C ASN A 290 1.49 19.02 -8.23
N LEU A 291 2.31 19.92 -7.73
CA LEU A 291 2.99 19.71 -6.45
C LEU A 291 2.22 20.33 -5.30
N SER A 292 1.77 19.49 -4.39
CA SER A 292 1.23 19.92 -3.10
C SER A 292 2.37 20.36 -2.18
N ILE A 293 2.19 21.48 -1.49
CA ILE A 293 3.15 22.00 -0.52
C ILE A 293 2.48 22.17 0.85
N ALA A 294 3.19 21.82 1.92
CA ALA A 294 2.66 22.00 3.27
C ALA A 294 2.86 23.46 3.76
N VAL A 295 1.78 24.12 4.12
CA VAL A 295 1.78 25.49 4.68
C VAL A 295 1.11 25.45 6.06
N ALA A 296 1.90 25.63 7.11
CA ALA A 296 1.41 25.65 8.49
C ALA A 296 0.86 27.03 8.86
N THR A 297 -0.22 27.02 9.63
CA THR A 297 -0.72 28.16 10.44
C THR A 297 -0.72 27.74 11.90
N ASP A 298 -1.06 28.66 12.81
CA ASP A 298 -1.13 28.35 14.24
C ASP A 298 -2.19 27.28 14.56
N GLU A 299 -3.25 27.19 13.74
CA GLU A 299 -4.39 26.30 13.98
C GLU A 299 -4.36 25.03 13.12
N HIS A 300 -3.96 25.14 11.84
CA HIS A 300 -4.08 24.08 10.85
C HIS A 300 -2.89 23.98 9.92
N LEU A 301 -2.72 22.79 9.33
CA LEU A 301 -1.81 22.54 8.21
C LEU A 301 -2.63 22.46 6.92
N TYR A 302 -2.37 23.40 6.01
CA TYR A 302 -2.95 23.39 4.66
C TYR A 302 -1.98 22.79 3.66
N VAL A 303 -2.53 22.17 2.62
CA VAL A 303 -1.72 21.52 1.58
C VAL A 303 -2.13 22.04 0.19
N PRO A 304 -1.90 23.33 -0.10
CA PRO A 304 -2.20 23.92 -1.41
C PRO A 304 -1.31 23.34 -2.52
N VAL A 305 -1.74 23.53 -3.78
CA VAL A 305 -1.19 22.88 -4.96
C VAL A 305 -0.62 23.88 -5.95
N ILE A 306 0.65 23.75 -6.28
CA ILE A 306 1.31 24.41 -7.41
C ILE A 306 1.01 23.59 -8.65
N LYS A 307 0.09 24.05 -9.49
CA LYS A 307 -0.31 23.36 -10.70
C LYS A 307 0.77 23.49 -11.78
N GLN A 308 1.03 22.41 -12.53
CA GLN A 308 2.03 22.35 -13.60
C GLN A 308 3.41 22.88 -13.15
N ALA A 309 3.86 22.45 -11.96
CA ALA A 309 5.07 22.94 -11.32
C ALA A 309 6.34 22.78 -12.17
N ASP A 310 6.33 21.83 -13.09
CA ASP A 310 7.43 21.58 -14.04
C ASP A 310 7.64 22.69 -15.06
N GLN A 311 6.61 23.48 -15.35
CA GLN A 311 6.65 24.59 -16.30
C GLN A 311 7.23 25.88 -15.71
N TYR A 312 7.27 26.01 -14.38
CA TYR A 312 7.80 27.19 -13.73
C TYR A 312 9.32 27.15 -13.59
N SER A 313 9.97 28.34 -13.67
CA SER A 313 11.33 28.57 -13.17
C SER A 313 11.33 28.60 -11.64
N VAL A 314 12.52 28.63 -11.02
CA VAL A 314 12.65 28.79 -9.55
C VAL A 314 11.95 30.08 -9.09
N LYS A 315 12.12 31.18 -9.83
CA LYS A 315 11.41 32.45 -9.62
C LYS A 315 9.89 32.28 -9.68
N GLY A 316 9.37 31.59 -10.69
CA GLY A 316 7.94 31.32 -10.84
C GLY A 316 7.39 30.50 -9.67
N ILE A 317 8.09 29.46 -9.25
CA ILE A 317 7.76 28.64 -8.07
C ILE A 317 7.80 29.51 -6.80
N SER A 318 8.80 30.38 -6.63
CA SER A 318 8.88 31.29 -5.47
C SER A 318 7.66 32.20 -5.37
N LYS A 319 7.22 32.78 -6.49
CA LYS A 319 6.02 33.62 -6.56
C LYS A 319 4.76 32.84 -6.20
N GLU A 320 4.62 31.63 -6.71
CA GLU A 320 3.44 30.80 -6.45
C GLU A 320 3.38 30.31 -5.01
N ILE A 321 4.51 29.91 -4.41
CA ILE A 321 4.61 29.58 -2.99
C ILE A 321 4.19 30.77 -2.13
N GLN A 322 4.69 31.98 -2.44
CA GLN A 322 4.31 33.19 -1.70
C GLN A 322 2.82 33.50 -1.82
N ARG A 323 2.26 33.44 -3.05
CA ARG A 323 0.83 33.64 -3.29
C ARG A 323 -0.04 32.70 -2.44
N LEU A 324 0.29 31.40 -2.48
CA LEU A 324 -0.43 30.36 -1.75
C LEU A 324 -0.30 30.56 -0.22
N ALA A 325 0.91 30.85 0.26
CA ALA A 325 1.14 31.11 1.67
C ALA A 325 0.38 32.35 2.20
N ASP A 326 0.32 33.41 1.41
CA ASP A 326 -0.42 34.62 1.76
C ASP A 326 -1.94 34.37 1.74
N ALA A 327 -2.44 33.59 0.77
CA ALA A 327 -3.84 33.18 0.71
C ALA A 327 -4.24 32.32 1.92
N VAL A 328 -3.37 31.40 2.36
CA VAL A 328 -3.57 30.59 3.57
C VAL A 328 -3.65 31.48 4.82
N ARG A 329 -2.66 32.37 5.02
CA ARG A 329 -2.63 33.24 6.20
C ARG A 329 -3.80 34.25 6.25
N ALA A 330 -4.28 34.65 5.07
CA ALA A 330 -5.43 35.57 4.97
C ALA A 330 -6.79 34.84 5.06
N GLY A 331 -6.82 33.48 5.15
CA GLY A 331 -8.04 32.68 5.12
C GLY A 331 -8.79 32.76 3.79
N LYS A 332 -8.09 33.06 2.69
CA LYS A 332 -8.64 33.27 1.34
C LYS A 332 -8.25 32.19 0.36
N LEU A 333 -7.83 31.03 0.85
CA LEU A 333 -7.44 29.91 0.00
C LEU A 333 -8.66 29.38 -0.77
N GLY A 334 -8.58 29.37 -2.09
CA GLY A 334 -9.63 28.87 -2.96
C GLY A 334 -9.74 27.35 -2.95
N ALA A 335 -10.95 26.82 -3.20
CA ALA A 335 -11.14 25.37 -3.30
C ALA A 335 -10.29 24.74 -4.43
N ASP A 336 -10.01 25.50 -5.50
CA ASP A 336 -9.17 25.07 -6.61
C ASP A 336 -7.69 25.02 -6.25
N ASP A 337 -7.23 25.83 -5.28
CA ASP A 337 -5.86 25.81 -4.81
C ASP A 337 -5.54 24.53 -3.99
N MET A 338 -6.56 23.80 -3.53
CA MET A 338 -6.42 22.60 -2.71
C MET A 338 -6.58 21.29 -3.49
N LYS A 339 -6.97 21.36 -4.78
CA LYS A 339 -7.34 20.18 -5.57
C LYS A 339 -6.32 19.83 -6.64
N GLY A 340 -6.26 18.54 -6.97
CA GLY A 340 -5.51 18.02 -8.11
C GLY A 340 -4.01 17.92 -7.90
N GLY A 341 -3.54 17.91 -6.65
CA GLY A 341 -2.14 17.61 -6.33
C GLY A 341 -1.81 16.15 -6.62
N THR A 342 -0.67 15.91 -7.27
CA THR A 342 -0.25 14.57 -7.70
C THR A 342 0.94 14.02 -6.94
N PHE A 343 1.67 14.90 -6.23
CA PHE A 343 2.81 14.57 -5.37
C PHE A 343 2.95 15.66 -4.31
N THR A 344 3.42 15.32 -3.11
CA THR A 344 3.62 16.30 -2.03
C THR A 344 5.09 16.53 -1.74
N VAL A 345 5.49 17.80 -1.62
CA VAL A 345 6.79 18.21 -1.08
C VAL A 345 6.57 19.01 0.20
N ASN A 346 7.17 18.52 1.30
CA ASN A 346 7.05 19.17 2.60
C ASN A 346 8.42 19.68 3.08
N ASN A 347 8.44 20.84 3.72
CA ASN A 347 9.64 21.45 4.30
C ASN A 347 9.62 21.34 5.82
N THR A 348 10.10 20.21 6.36
CA THR A 348 10.26 19.98 7.80
C THR A 348 11.53 20.61 8.35
N GLY A 349 12.49 20.91 7.48
CA GLY A 349 13.75 21.57 7.84
C GLY A 349 13.59 22.96 8.45
N SER A 350 12.47 23.65 8.17
CA SER A 350 12.14 24.93 8.82
C SER A 350 11.96 24.83 10.34
N PHE A 351 11.66 23.63 10.85
CA PHE A 351 11.53 23.31 12.27
C PHE A 351 12.80 22.69 12.88
N GLY A 352 13.89 22.58 12.08
CA GLY A 352 15.12 21.95 12.52
C GLY A 352 15.11 20.42 12.44
N SER A 353 14.11 19.82 11.79
CA SER A 353 14.03 18.37 11.60
C SER A 353 15.23 17.85 10.82
N VAL A 354 15.77 16.72 11.26
CA VAL A 354 16.89 16.02 10.60
C VAL A 354 16.40 14.83 9.80
N GLN A 355 15.24 14.27 10.22
CA GLN A 355 14.59 13.11 9.60
C GLN A 355 13.12 13.12 9.98
N SER A 356 12.26 12.82 9.02
CA SER A 356 10.84 12.66 9.26
C SER A 356 10.25 11.63 8.30
N MET A 357 9.14 11.01 8.71
CA MET A 357 8.38 10.04 7.91
C MET A 357 6.99 10.61 7.68
N GLY A 358 6.74 11.15 6.48
CA GLY A 358 5.47 11.77 6.13
C GLY A 358 4.39 10.74 5.85
N ILE A 359 3.17 11.04 6.28
CA ILE A 359 1.98 10.32 5.82
C ILE A 359 1.63 10.85 4.44
N ILE A 360 1.45 9.94 3.48
CA ILE A 360 1.10 10.29 2.10
C ILE A 360 -0.27 10.96 2.06
N ASN A 361 -0.42 12.01 1.28
CA ASN A 361 -1.69 12.70 1.09
C ASN A 361 -2.53 11.96 0.05
N HIS A 362 -3.45 11.10 0.51
CA HIS A 362 -4.32 10.31 -0.38
C HIS A 362 -5.03 11.19 -1.42
N PRO A 363 -5.14 10.81 -2.73
CA PRO A 363 -4.76 9.51 -3.34
C PRO A 363 -3.36 9.50 -3.98
N GLN A 364 -2.44 10.40 -3.59
CA GLN A 364 -1.07 10.42 -4.08
C GLN A 364 -0.32 9.15 -3.65
N VAL A 365 0.77 8.82 -4.36
CA VAL A 365 1.57 7.62 -4.06
C VAL A 365 2.89 7.92 -3.34
N ALA A 366 3.23 9.20 -3.16
CA ALA A 366 4.46 9.55 -2.46
C ALA A 366 4.44 10.97 -1.88
N ILE A 367 5.28 11.18 -0.86
CA ILE A 367 5.59 12.47 -0.25
C ILE A 367 7.09 12.57 0.03
N LEU A 368 7.71 13.67 -0.38
CA LEU A 368 9.11 13.99 -0.06
C LEU A 368 9.19 15.03 1.06
N GLN A 369 9.93 14.70 2.11
CA GLN A 369 10.32 15.64 3.17
C GLN A 369 11.70 16.22 2.87
N VAL A 370 11.80 17.54 2.94
CA VAL A 370 13.07 18.27 2.87
C VAL A 370 13.45 18.66 4.29
N GLU A 371 14.54 18.10 4.78
CA GLU A 371 14.98 18.32 6.15
C GLU A 371 15.90 19.55 6.27
N THR A 372 16.40 19.80 7.46
CA THR A 372 17.31 20.93 7.71
C THR A 372 18.62 20.79 6.96
N ILE A 373 19.07 21.88 6.31
CA ILE A 373 20.42 21.98 5.74
C ILE A 373 21.40 22.22 6.88
N SER A 374 22.37 21.32 7.05
CA SER A 374 23.37 21.38 8.11
C SER A 374 24.78 21.22 7.55
N LYS A 375 25.77 21.83 8.21
CA LYS A 375 27.17 21.63 7.86
C LYS A 375 27.66 20.30 8.42
N LYS A 376 28.21 19.44 7.52
CA LYS A 376 28.83 18.16 7.89
C LYS A 376 30.23 18.09 7.33
N ILE A 377 31.10 17.36 8.06
CA ILE A 377 32.41 16.98 7.55
C ILE A 377 32.22 15.72 6.70
N VAL A 378 32.55 15.81 5.41
CA VAL A 378 32.46 14.68 4.48
C VAL A 378 33.85 14.31 3.97
N PRO A 379 34.15 12.99 3.81
CA PRO A 379 35.43 12.55 3.26
C PRO A 379 35.54 12.94 1.78
N THR A 380 36.78 13.16 1.33
CA THR A 380 37.17 13.35 -0.07
C THR A 380 38.40 12.49 -0.34
N ASP A 381 38.76 12.34 -1.59
CA ASP A 381 39.94 11.53 -1.95
C ASP A 381 41.25 12.04 -1.28
N ASP A 382 41.34 13.35 -1.03
CA ASP A 382 42.50 14.02 -0.43
C ASP A 382 42.32 14.41 1.04
N GLY A 383 41.25 13.95 1.73
CA GLY A 383 41.01 14.30 3.14
C GLY A 383 39.54 14.54 3.47
N PHE A 384 39.24 15.70 4.05
CA PHE A 384 37.87 16.07 4.46
C PHE A 384 37.49 17.47 3.98
N LYS A 385 36.23 17.64 3.63
CA LYS A 385 35.65 18.97 3.37
C LYS A 385 34.44 19.24 4.27
N VAL A 386 34.15 20.51 4.56
CA VAL A 386 32.88 20.91 5.13
C VAL A 386 31.90 21.12 3.99
N ALA A 387 30.77 20.44 4.02
CA ALA A 387 29.70 20.52 3.04
C ALA A 387 28.37 20.88 3.70
N ASP A 388 27.51 21.59 2.97
CA ASP A 388 26.14 21.82 3.36
C ASP A 388 25.29 20.61 2.90
N MET A 389 24.83 19.81 3.85
CA MET A 389 24.13 18.54 3.61
C MET A 389 22.66 18.66 4.00
N VAL A 390 21.80 18.00 3.24
CA VAL A 390 20.37 17.89 3.53
C VAL A 390 19.94 16.44 3.42
N ASN A 391 19.09 15.99 4.34
CA ASN A 391 18.41 14.72 4.21
C ASN A 391 17.12 14.90 3.41
N LEU A 392 16.88 13.99 2.49
CA LEU A 392 15.64 13.88 1.70
C LEU A 392 14.97 12.57 2.10
N SER A 393 13.84 12.67 2.82
CA SER A 393 13.08 11.52 3.30
C SER A 393 11.86 11.33 2.41
N LEU A 394 11.71 10.16 1.79
CA LEU A 394 10.63 9.81 0.88
C LEU A 394 9.77 8.72 1.49
N SER A 395 8.46 8.98 1.61
CA SER A 395 7.47 7.93 1.86
C SER A 395 6.81 7.56 0.55
N ILE A 396 6.62 6.27 0.32
CA ILE A 396 6.01 5.70 -0.90
C ILE A 396 4.88 4.76 -0.56
N ASP A 397 3.92 4.66 -1.47
CA ASP A 397 2.90 3.60 -1.49
C ASP A 397 3.53 2.33 -2.06
N HIS A 398 3.72 1.32 -1.20
CA HIS A 398 4.42 0.09 -1.58
C HIS A 398 3.56 -0.85 -2.45
N ARG A 399 2.31 -0.50 -2.75
CA ARG A 399 1.50 -1.20 -3.77
C ARG A 399 1.97 -0.89 -5.19
N LEU A 400 2.50 0.33 -5.43
CA LEU A 400 2.98 0.76 -6.75
C LEU A 400 4.50 0.84 -6.84
N LEU A 401 5.16 1.22 -5.76
CA LEU A 401 6.56 1.65 -5.75
C LEU A 401 7.37 0.73 -4.85
N ASP A 402 8.51 0.29 -5.34
CA ASP A 402 9.50 -0.46 -4.58
C ASP A 402 10.77 0.38 -4.30
N GLY A 403 11.74 -0.24 -3.62
CA GLY A 403 13.00 0.41 -3.28
C GLY A 403 13.81 0.86 -4.49
N LEU A 404 13.68 0.20 -5.64
CA LEU A 404 14.42 0.55 -6.86
C LEU A 404 13.89 1.84 -7.47
N GLN A 405 12.57 1.99 -7.61
CA GLN A 405 11.93 3.21 -8.13
C GLN A 405 12.18 4.39 -7.18
N ALA A 406 11.99 4.19 -5.88
CA ALA A 406 12.27 5.19 -4.86
C ALA A 406 13.72 5.66 -4.87
N GLY A 407 14.68 4.72 -4.93
CA GLY A 407 16.10 5.03 -4.99
C GLY A 407 16.50 5.79 -6.25
N ARG A 408 16.03 5.37 -7.43
CA ARG A 408 16.28 6.05 -8.70
C ARG A 408 15.72 7.48 -8.72
N PHE A 409 14.52 7.66 -8.21
CA PHE A 409 13.92 8.99 -8.08
C PHE A 409 14.74 9.91 -7.16
N LEU A 410 15.12 9.43 -5.97
CA LEU A 410 15.94 10.22 -5.05
C LEU A 410 17.31 10.57 -5.63
N GLN A 411 17.94 9.66 -6.38
CA GLN A 411 19.19 9.96 -7.11
C GLN A 411 18.98 11.04 -8.17
N GLU A 412 17.87 11.01 -8.91
CA GLU A 412 17.55 12.07 -9.89
C GLU A 412 17.33 13.42 -9.20
N VAL A 413 16.60 13.46 -8.06
CA VAL A 413 16.43 14.69 -7.27
C VAL A 413 17.78 15.23 -6.80
N LYS A 414 18.69 14.37 -6.30
CA LYS A 414 20.06 14.77 -5.92
C LYS A 414 20.83 15.34 -7.10
N ALA A 415 20.75 14.68 -8.27
CA ALA A 415 21.43 15.15 -9.48
C ALA A 415 20.90 16.53 -9.91
N ASN A 416 19.58 16.73 -9.88
CA ASN A 416 18.94 18.00 -10.21
C ASN A 416 19.35 19.13 -9.23
N LEU A 417 19.43 18.83 -7.93
CA LEU A 417 19.91 19.79 -6.92
C LEU A 417 21.37 20.19 -7.14
N ALA A 418 22.22 19.25 -7.54
CA ALA A 418 23.63 19.51 -7.84
C ALA A 418 23.86 20.39 -9.07
N LEU A 419 22.86 20.53 -9.95
CA LEU A 419 22.92 21.41 -11.12
C LEU A 419 22.83 22.89 -10.76
N PHE A 420 22.20 23.26 -9.63
CA PHE A 420 22.06 24.66 -9.23
C PHE A 420 23.40 25.28 -8.82
N LYS A 421 24.06 25.93 -9.78
CA LYS A 421 25.38 26.55 -9.63
C LYS A 421 25.43 27.99 -10.16
N ASP A 422 24.49 28.36 -11.03
CA ASP A 422 24.47 29.63 -11.75
C ASP A 422 23.14 30.37 -11.55
N GLU A 423 23.21 31.70 -11.45
CA GLU A 423 22.05 32.59 -11.28
C GLU A 423 21.06 32.51 -12.47
N ALA A 424 21.53 32.20 -13.67
CA ALA A 424 20.68 31.98 -14.84
C ALA A 424 19.62 30.87 -14.63
N GLN A 425 19.85 29.97 -13.68
CA GLN A 425 18.93 28.88 -13.35
C GLN A 425 17.74 29.31 -12.47
N LEU A 426 17.74 30.57 -12.02
CA LEU A 426 16.63 31.14 -11.26
C LEU A 426 15.44 31.55 -12.14
N TYR A 427 15.70 31.88 -13.42
CA TYR A 427 14.76 32.47 -14.37
C TYR A 427 14.30 31.52 -15.48
#